data_72aaf3679701ae1b276174eb6dbeac6e
#
_entry.id   72aaf3679701ae1b276174eb6dbeac6e
#
_cell.length_a   1.000
_cell.length_b   1.000
_cell.length_c   1.000
_cell.angle_alpha   90.00
_cell.angle_beta   90.00
_cell.angle_gamma   90.00
#
_symmetry.space_group_name_H-M   'P 1'
#
loop_
_entity.id
_entity.type
_entity.pdbx_description
1 polymer ?
#
loop_
_entity_poly.entity_id
_entity_poly.type
_entity_poly.pdbx_seq_one_letter_code
_entity_poly.pdbx_strand_id
1 'polypeptide(L)'
;MQAEISLRLVAPRLSAEAEWREFLTHGNPGLQRLRALFRRVPEDPRCVSCCAPFKGPVAPLFRALGFTRFDKNPRWCANCFGHLVKHQIGGAVVEISMLFADVRGSTPMAESMAPAQFHTIIDRFYAEGTRALIAHDALIERFMGDQIVAYFVPSFAGAAHARRAIDAGLALLEATGHGDPGGPWIPVGVGVHTGDAFVGTVGDPRQVVNFTALGDAVNLGARLASAAIDGELVVSEASASLGGLPKDAGDRRSVSVKGKHDAIAVRVLTVAASKAILQSAR
;
A
#
# COMPACT_ATOMS: atom_id res chain seq x y z
N MET A 1 -36.61 -50.93 10.15
CA MET A 1 -35.29 -50.44 10.59
C MET A 1 -34.80 -49.52 9.45
N GLN A 2 -35.24 -48.27 9.47
CA GLN A 2 -34.96 -47.26 8.48
C GLN A 2 -33.64 -46.57 8.86
N ALA A 3 -32.63 -46.62 7.98
CA ALA A 3 -31.41 -45.90 8.14
C ALA A 3 -31.61 -44.47 7.64
N GLU A 4 -31.67 -43.51 8.55
CA GLU A 4 -31.58 -42.09 8.22
C GLU A 4 -30.19 -41.74 7.66
N ILE A 5 -30.14 -41.49 6.35
CA ILE A 5 -28.99 -40.94 5.71
C ILE A 5 -28.98 -39.45 6.03
N SER A 6 -28.13 -39.06 6.98
CA SER A 6 -27.87 -37.66 7.32
C SER A 6 -27.19 -36.97 6.13
N LEU A 7 -27.97 -36.24 5.35
CA LEU A 7 -27.41 -35.31 4.33
C LEU A 7 -26.69 -34.20 5.08
N ARG A 8 -25.38 -34.31 5.21
CA ARG A 8 -24.51 -33.16 5.50
C ARG A 8 -24.62 -32.21 4.30
N LEU A 9 -25.33 -31.12 4.49
CA LEU A 9 -25.30 -29.98 3.57
C LEU A 9 -23.82 -29.52 3.43
N VAL A 10 -23.19 -29.94 2.36
CA VAL A 10 -21.92 -29.37 1.95
C VAL A 10 -22.24 -27.96 1.48
N ALA A 11 -21.82 -26.97 2.25
CA ALA A 11 -21.96 -25.57 1.82
C ALA A 11 -21.38 -25.42 0.38
N PRO A 12 -22.07 -24.71 -0.51
CA PRO A 12 -21.60 -24.54 -1.88
C PRO A 12 -20.19 -23.95 -1.83
N ARG A 13 -19.23 -24.58 -2.53
CA ARG A 13 -17.88 -24.01 -2.68
C ARG A 13 -18.02 -22.65 -3.36
N LEU A 14 -17.49 -21.62 -2.73
CA LEU A 14 -17.40 -20.31 -3.33
C LEU A 14 -16.64 -20.39 -4.66
N SER A 15 -16.97 -19.54 -5.62
CA SER A 15 -16.13 -19.40 -6.82
C SER A 15 -14.74 -18.89 -6.41
N ALA A 16 -13.72 -19.18 -7.21
CA ALA A 16 -12.36 -18.70 -6.92
C ALA A 16 -12.31 -17.17 -6.71
N GLU A 17 -13.10 -16.40 -7.45
CA GLU A 17 -13.23 -14.96 -7.27
C GLU A 17 -13.86 -14.59 -5.91
N ALA A 18 -14.89 -15.33 -5.47
CA ALA A 18 -15.52 -15.08 -4.18
C ALA A 18 -14.58 -15.41 -3.00
N GLU A 19 -13.75 -16.45 -3.12
CA GLU A 19 -12.70 -16.76 -2.14
C GLU A 19 -11.64 -15.66 -2.08
N TRP A 20 -11.22 -15.14 -3.23
CA TRP A 20 -10.31 -14.01 -3.32
C TRP A 20 -10.92 -12.75 -2.70
N ARG A 21 -12.17 -12.44 -3.01
CA ARG A 21 -12.88 -11.28 -2.45
C ARG A 21 -12.96 -11.37 -0.93
N GLU A 22 -13.34 -12.52 -0.40
CA GLU A 22 -13.40 -12.76 1.05
C GLU A 22 -12.02 -12.57 1.69
N PHE A 23 -10.97 -13.15 1.10
CA PHE A 23 -9.59 -12.98 1.56
C PHE A 23 -9.12 -11.52 1.55
N LEU A 24 -9.40 -10.79 0.46
CA LEU A 24 -8.95 -9.39 0.29
C LEU A 24 -9.72 -8.41 1.17
N THR A 25 -10.99 -8.71 1.49
CA THR A 25 -11.85 -7.84 2.29
C THR A 25 -11.69 -8.12 3.79
N HIS A 26 -11.82 -9.37 4.19
CA HIS A 26 -11.84 -9.75 5.60
C HIS A 26 -10.54 -10.37 6.08
N GLY A 27 -9.75 -10.94 5.17
CA GLY A 27 -8.54 -11.68 5.50
C GLY A 27 -8.81 -13.03 6.17
N ASN A 28 -7.74 -13.76 6.42
CA ASN A 28 -7.82 -15.00 7.21
C ASN A 28 -7.63 -14.65 8.69
N PRO A 29 -8.59 -14.98 9.61
CA PRO A 29 -8.48 -14.67 11.04
C PRO A 29 -7.20 -15.20 11.69
N GLY A 30 -6.74 -16.39 11.27
CA GLY A 30 -5.47 -16.97 11.74
C GLY A 30 -4.26 -16.12 11.31
N LEU A 31 -4.26 -15.66 10.07
CA LEU A 31 -3.22 -14.78 9.55
C LEU A 31 -3.19 -13.43 10.27
N GLN A 32 -4.35 -12.87 10.58
CA GLN A 32 -4.44 -11.60 11.34
C GLN A 32 -3.87 -11.74 12.74
N ARG A 33 -4.12 -12.85 13.44
CA ARG A 33 -3.53 -13.16 14.76
C ARG A 33 -2.02 -13.30 14.68
N LEU A 34 -1.52 -14.05 13.68
CA LEU A 34 -0.08 -14.20 13.43
C LEU A 34 0.58 -12.85 13.13
N ARG A 35 -0.05 -12.03 12.29
CA ARG A 35 0.41 -10.69 11.95
C ARG A 35 0.54 -9.82 13.21
N ALA A 36 -0.49 -9.80 14.05
CA ALA A 36 -0.49 -9.03 15.30
C ALA A 36 0.62 -9.48 16.27
N LEU A 37 0.85 -10.79 16.34
CA LEU A 37 1.92 -11.36 17.16
C LEU A 37 3.31 -11.02 16.62
N PHE A 38 3.54 -11.26 15.31
CA PHE A 38 4.85 -11.08 14.68
C PHE A 38 5.25 -9.60 14.56
N ARG A 39 4.29 -8.67 14.51
CA ARG A 39 4.56 -7.22 14.55
C ARG A 39 5.24 -6.77 15.84
N ARG A 40 5.09 -7.51 16.94
CA ARG A 40 5.75 -7.19 18.23
C ARG A 40 7.26 -7.44 18.20
N VAL A 41 7.75 -8.19 17.21
CA VAL A 41 9.18 -8.44 17.04
C VAL A 41 9.79 -7.24 16.29
N PRO A 42 10.78 -6.50 16.81
CA PRO A 42 11.27 -5.24 16.23
C PRO A 42 12.33 -5.46 15.13
N GLU A 43 12.02 -6.28 14.13
CA GLU A 43 12.99 -6.68 13.10
C GLU A 43 12.48 -6.43 11.68
N ASP A 44 13.29 -5.80 10.82
CA ASP A 44 13.05 -5.60 9.40
C ASP A 44 14.21 -6.14 8.56
N PRO A 45 14.01 -6.58 7.31
CA PRO A 45 12.73 -6.66 6.57
C PRO A 45 11.84 -7.83 7.01
N ARG A 46 10.51 -7.68 6.77
CA ARG A 46 9.44 -8.62 7.17
C ARG A 46 8.62 -9.08 6.00
N CYS A 47 7.88 -10.17 6.20
CA CYS A 47 6.82 -10.56 5.30
C CYS A 47 5.68 -9.53 5.30
N VAL A 48 5.26 -9.03 4.13
CA VAL A 48 4.17 -8.04 4.01
C VAL A 48 2.83 -8.59 4.51
N SER A 49 2.63 -9.90 4.44
CA SER A 49 1.39 -10.56 4.85
C SER A 49 1.36 -10.88 6.35
N CYS A 50 2.25 -11.73 6.85
CA CYS A 50 2.23 -12.19 8.25
C CYS A 50 3.16 -11.43 9.19
N CYS A 51 3.97 -10.50 8.69
CA CYS A 51 4.99 -9.76 9.44
C CYS A 51 6.12 -10.63 10.04
N ALA A 52 6.32 -11.88 9.58
CA ALA A 52 7.46 -12.69 9.99
C ALA A 52 8.78 -12.01 9.62
N PRO A 53 9.74 -11.85 10.55
CA PRO A 53 11.01 -11.20 10.31
C PRO A 53 11.93 -12.09 9.44
N PHE A 54 12.65 -11.47 8.51
CA PHE A 54 13.62 -12.17 7.64
C PHE A 54 15.07 -12.00 8.08
N LYS A 55 15.35 -11.05 8.97
CA LYS A 55 16.66 -10.75 9.54
C LYS A 55 16.56 -10.66 11.05
N GLY A 56 17.71 -10.46 11.73
CA GLY A 56 17.82 -10.31 13.16
C GLY A 56 17.95 -11.63 13.93
N PRO A 57 18.10 -11.56 15.27
CA PRO A 57 18.43 -12.71 16.10
C PRO A 57 17.35 -13.79 16.14
N VAL A 58 16.09 -13.43 15.91
CA VAL A 58 14.97 -14.40 15.89
C VAL A 58 14.68 -15.01 14.51
N ALA A 59 15.23 -14.45 13.43
CA ALA A 59 14.99 -14.94 12.07
C ALA A 59 15.34 -16.43 11.84
N PRO A 60 16.38 -17.02 12.48
CA PRO A 60 16.63 -18.45 12.37
C PRO A 60 15.46 -19.32 12.84
N LEU A 61 14.81 -18.92 13.95
CA LEU A 61 13.63 -19.61 14.46
C LEU A 61 12.46 -19.54 13.47
N PHE A 62 12.19 -18.35 12.92
CA PHE A 62 11.14 -18.16 11.91
C PHE A 62 11.42 -18.97 10.64
N ARG A 63 12.67 -19.07 10.22
CA ARG A 63 13.08 -19.92 9.09
C ARG A 63 12.84 -21.41 9.37
N ALA A 64 13.16 -21.89 10.56
CA ALA A 64 12.90 -23.27 10.97
C ALA A 64 11.40 -23.61 10.99
N LEU A 65 10.54 -22.61 11.25
CA LEU A 65 9.08 -22.72 11.20
C LEU A 65 8.50 -22.52 9.77
N GLY A 66 9.34 -22.41 8.74
CA GLY A 66 8.94 -22.31 7.34
C GLY A 66 8.64 -20.88 6.85
N PHE A 67 8.87 -19.83 7.68
CA PHE A 67 8.73 -18.44 7.26
C PHE A 67 10.00 -17.93 6.55
N THR A 68 10.50 -18.72 5.59
CA THR A 68 11.63 -18.33 4.75
C THR A 68 11.24 -17.26 3.76
N ARG A 69 12.17 -16.37 3.44
CA ARG A 69 11.95 -15.38 2.38
C ARG A 69 11.74 -16.10 1.06
N PHE A 70 10.74 -15.70 0.28
CA PHE A 70 10.45 -16.31 -1.01
C PHE A 70 11.30 -15.65 -2.11
N ASP A 71 12.11 -16.44 -2.82
CA ASP A 71 13.14 -15.92 -3.74
C ASP A 71 12.55 -15.13 -4.91
N LYS A 72 11.43 -15.58 -5.48
CA LYS A 72 10.77 -14.92 -6.61
C LYS A 72 10.02 -13.64 -6.22
N ASN A 73 9.66 -13.48 -4.93
CA ASN A 73 9.09 -12.26 -4.38
C ASN A 73 9.58 -12.08 -2.94
N PRO A 74 10.74 -11.43 -2.75
CA PRO A 74 11.43 -11.37 -1.46
C PRO A 74 10.72 -10.56 -0.38
N ARG A 75 9.58 -9.93 -0.70
CA ARG A 75 8.70 -9.27 0.28
C ARG A 75 7.72 -10.22 0.96
N TRP A 76 7.60 -11.45 0.45
CA TRP A 76 6.73 -12.49 0.99
C TRP A 76 7.55 -13.60 1.63
N CYS A 77 7.00 -14.25 2.66
CA CYS A 77 7.53 -15.54 3.07
C CYS A 77 6.92 -16.67 2.20
N ALA A 78 7.64 -17.77 2.09
CA ALA A 78 7.24 -18.92 1.29
C ALA A 78 5.87 -19.47 1.68
N ASN A 79 5.54 -19.49 2.98
CA ASN A 79 4.24 -19.93 3.47
C ASN A 79 3.10 -19.02 2.99
N CYS A 80 3.22 -17.70 3.16
CA CYS A 80 2.17 -16.77 2.75
C CYS A 80 2.01 -16.74 1.24
N PHE A 81 3.12 -16.73 0.49
CA PHE A 81 3.07 -16.78 -0.96
C PHE A 81 2.53 -18.12 -1.48
N GLY A 82 2.93 -19.22 -0.86
CA GLY A 82 2.40 -20.55 -1.18
C GLY A 82 0.89 -20.66 -0.97
N HIS A 83 0.35 -20.06 0.08
CA HIS A 83 -1.09 -19.96 0.28
C HIS A 83 -1.75 -19.12 -0.82
N LEU A 84 -1.16 -17.99 -1.17
CA LEU A 84 -1.68 -17.10 -2.22
C LEU A 84 -1.76 -17.83 -3.58
N VAL A 85 -0.72 -18.60 -3.95
CA VAL A 85 -0.64 -19.31 -5.23
C VAL A 85 -1.47 -20.58 -5.26
N LYS A 86 -1.69 -21.26 -4.12
CA LYS A 86 -2.56 -22.45 -4.03
C LYS A 86 -4.01 -22.17 -4.42
N HIS A 87 -4.47 -20.92 -4.26
CA HIS A 87 -5.80 -20.47 -4.68
C HIS A 87 -5.91 -20.13 -6.18
N GLN A 88 -4.93 -20.55 -6.99
CA GLN A 88 -4.78 -20.32 -8.42
C GLN A 88 -4.42 -18.86 -8.77
N ILE A 89 -3.97 -18.65 -10.03
CA ILE A 89 -3.85 -17.30 -10.58
C ILE A 89 -5.24 -16.71 -10.64
N GLY A 90 -5.42 -15.56 -10.02
CA GLY A 90 -6.69 -14.87 -9.97
C GLY A 90 -6.67 -13.72 -8.99
N GLY A 91 -7.83 -13.17 -8.77
CA GLY A 91 -8.07 -12.04 -7.89
C GLY A 91 -9.55 -11.74 -7.85
N ALA A 92 -9.88 -10.62 -7.22
CA ALA A 92 -11.24 -10.11 -7.21
C ALA A 92 -11.24 -8.58 -7.32
N VAL A 93 -12.36 -8.02 -7.78
CA VAL A 93 -12.61 -6.60 -7.69
C VAL A 93 -12.99 -6.27 -6.26
N VAL A 94 -12.19 -5.42 -5.61
CA VAL A 94 -12.41 -4.95 -4.23
C VAL A 94 -12.04 -3.47 -4.12
N GLU A 95 -12.70 -2.77 -3.21
CA GLU A 95 -12.32 -1.41 -2.87
C GLU A 95 -11.03 -1.41 -2.06
N ILE A 96 -10.04 -0.68 -2.55
CA ILE A 96 -8.76 -0.48 -1.88
C ILE A 96 -8.38 0.99 -1.90
N SER A 97 -7.48 1.40 -1.02
CA SER A 97 -6.80 2.68 -1.15
C SER A 97 -5.41 2.50 -1.72
N MET A 98 -5.01 3.43 -2.57
CA MET A 98 -3.76 3.39 -3.32
C MET A 98 -3.00 4.68 -3.07
N LEU A 99 -1.70 4.55 -2.85
CA LEU A 99 -0.78 5.66 -2.68
C LEU A 99 0.32 5.58 -3.73
N PHE A 100 0.58 6.69 -4.37
CA PHE A 100 1.68 6.91 -5.29
C PHE A 100 2.50 8.08 -4.76
N ALA A 101 3.79 7.90 -4.56
CA ALA A 101 4.72 8.95 -4.16
C ALA A 101 5.82 9.05 -5.21
N ASP A 102 6.10 10.25 -5.68
CA ASP A 102 6.96 10.48 -6.83
C ASP A 102 7.86 11.69 -6.59
N VAL A 103 9.15 11.55 -6.91
CA VAL A 103 10.14 12.62 -6.71
C VAL A 103 9.95 13.71 -7.74
N ARG A 104 9.78 14.94 -7.28
CA ARG A 104 9.63 16.10 -8.17
C ARG A 104 10.97 16.52 -8.75
N GLY A 105 11.00 16.73 -10.07
CA GLY A 105 12.22 17.17 -10.75
C GLY A 105 13.35 16.11 -10.77
N SER A 106 13.03 14.84 -10.66
CA SER A 106 14.00 13.74 -10.68
C SER A 106 14.83 13.71 -11.96
N THR A 107 14.26 14.01 -13.13
CA THR A 107 14.97 14.05 -14.41
C THR A 107 16.09 15.09 -14.41
N PRO A 108 15.84 16.39 -14.18
CA PRO A 108 16.93 17.38 -14.09
C PRO A 108 17.89 17.08 -12.92
N MET A 109 17.43 16.46 -11.83
CA MET A 109 18.29 16.02 -10.75
C MET A 109 19.27 14.95 -11.22
N ALA A 110 18.79 13.93 -11.95
CA ALA A 110 19.63 12.88 -12.52
C ALA A 110 20.63 13.41 -13.56
N GLU A 111 20.25 14.42 -14.34
CA GLU A 111 21.13 15.07 -15.33
C GLU A 111 22.23 15.94 -14.67
N SER A 112 21.97 16.49 -13.49
CA SER A 112 22.86 17.43 -12.80
C SER A 112 23.92 16.79 -11.91
N MET A 113 23.86 15.48 -11.68
CA MET A 113 24.75 14.77 -10.76
C MET A 113 25.26 13.44 -11.31
N ALA A 114 26.30 12.88 -10.69
CA ALA A 114 26.78 11.55 -11.04
C ALA A 114 25.73 10.47 -10.76
N PRO A 115 25.56 9.44 -11.62
CA PRO A 115 24.55 8.38 -11.42
C PRO A 115 24.62 7.70 -10.05
N ALA A 116 25.80 7.52 -9.48
CA ALA A 116 25.98 6.93 -8.15
C ALA A 116 25.45 7.84 -7.03
N GLN A 117 25.53 9.15 -7.17
CA GLN A 117 24.98 10.11 -6.23
C GLN A 117 23.44 10.10 -6.30
N PHE A 118 22.88 10.12 -7.51
CA PHE A 118 21.44 10.01 -7.72
C PHE A 118 20.90 8.70 -7.13
N HIS A 119 21.58 7.57 -7.39
CA HIS A 119 21.22 6.28 -6.78
C HIS A 119 21.17 6.34 -5.25
N THR A 120 22.16 6.96 -4.60
CA THR A 120 22.20 7.08 -3.13
C THR A 120 21.00 7.88 -2.60
N ILE A 121 20.59 8.93 -3.30
CA ILE A 121 19.42 9.75 -2.93
C ILE A 121 18.12 8.93 -3.07
N ILE A 122 17.96 8.22 -4.18
CA ILE A 122 16.78 7.38 -4.44
C ILE A 122 16.72 6.19 -3.47
N ASP A 123 17.83 5.55 -3.15
CA ASP A 123 17.89 4.49 -2.14
C ASP A 123 17.45 4.98 -0.75
N ARG A 124 17.88 6.20 -0.36
CA ARG A 124 17.40 6.82 0.88
C ARG A 124 15.91 7.10 0.82
N PHE A 125 15.40 7.62 -0.29
CA PHE A 125 13.97 7.85 -0.50
C PHE A 125 13.15 6.56 -0.37
N TYR A 126 13.60 5.48 -0.99
CA TYR A 126 12.96 4.17 -0.86
C TYR A 126 13.00 3.64 0.58
N ALA A 127 14.11 3.79 1.28
CA ALA A 127 14.26 3.30 2.65
C ALA A 127 13.33 4.06 3.62
N GLU A 128 13.35 5.40 3.58
CA GLU A 128 12.52 6.24 4.46
C GLU A 128 11.03 6.11 4.10
N GLY A 129 10.69 6.17 2.81
CA GLY A 129 9.32 6.02 2.33
C GLY A 129 8.75 4.65 2.69
N THR A 130 9.50 3.57 2.48
CA THR A 130 9.09 2.22 2.87
C THR A 130 8.81 2.12 4.37
N ARG A 131 9.67 2.70 5.22
CA ARG A 131 9.49 2.70 6.66
C ARG A 131 8.19 3.40 7.06
N ALA A 132 7.94 4.59 6.52
CA ALA A 132 6.71 5.35 6.76
C ALA A 132 5.46 4.59 6.31
N LEU A 133 5.48 4.02 5.11
CA LEU A 133 4.33 3.30 4.53
C LEU A 133 4.02 2.00 5.28
N ILE A 134 5.03 1.20 5.62
CA ILE A 134 4.83 -0.07 6.36
C ILE A 134 4.31 0.19 7.78
N ALA A 135 4.68 1.28 8.43
CA ALA A 135 4.15 1.64 9.74
C ALA A 135 2.62 1.83 9.72
N HIS A 136 2.04 2.16 8.55
CA HIS A 136 0.61 2.33 8.31
C HIS A 136 -0.05 1.13 7.59
N ASP A 137 0.55 -0.05 7.64
CA ASP A 137 0.04 -1.29 7.04
C ASP A 137 -0.05 -1.30 5.50
N ALA A 138 0.75 -0.48 4.83
CA ALA A 138 0.85 -0.49 3.38
C ALA A 138 1.45 -1.81 2.85
N LEU A 139 0.92 -2.27 1.75
CA LEU A 139 1.53 -3.26 0.88
C LEU A 139 2.33 -2.52 -0.20
N ILE A 140 3.66 -2.49 -0.10
CA ILE A 140 4.50 -1.91 -1.15
C ILE A 140 4.40 -2.81 -2.38
N GLU A 141 3.86 -2.26 -3.45
CA GLU A 141 3.70 -3.00 -4.71
C GLU A 141 4.99 -3.00 -5.51
N ARG A 142 5.55 -1.82 -5.80
CA ARG A 142 6.79 -1.68 -6.55
C ARG A 142 7.53 -0.39 -6.26
N PHE A 143 8.81 -0.39 -6.61
CA PHE A 143 9.63 0.79 -6.84
C PHE A 143 9.84 0.92 -8.35
N MET A 144 9.60 2.08 -8.91
CA MET A 144 9.72 2.30 -10.35
C MET A 144 10.39 3.66 -10.61
N GLY A 145 11.68 3.61 -10.94
CA GLY A 145 12.48 4.82 -11.17
C GLY A 145 12.61 5.67 -9.90
N ASP A 146 11.80 6.67 -9.77
CA ASP A 146 11.73 7.62 -8.68
C ASP A 146 10.37 7.59 -7.94
N GLN A 147 9.57 6.52 -8.18
CA GLN A 147 8.24 6.38 -7.65
C GLN A 147 8.12 5.18 -6.71
N ILE A 148 7.35 5.35 -5.63
CA ILE A 148 6.87 4.28 -4.75
C ILE A 148 5.38 4.09 -4.98
N VAL A 149 4.96 2.84 -5.23
CA VAL A 149 3.55 2.45 -5.35
C VAL A 149 3.19 1.54 -4.18
N ALA A 150 2.13 1.89 -3.46
CA ALA A 150 1.65 1.14 -2.31
C ALA A 150 0.13 1.01 -2.28
N TYR A 151 -0.36 -0.13 -1.82
CA TYR A 151 -1.78 -0.43 -1.68
C TYR A 151 -2.14 -0.67 -0.21
N PHE A 152 -3.32 -0.22 0.17
CA PHE A 152 -3.93 -0.43 1.47
C PHE A 152 -5.17 -1.29 1.26
N VAL A 153 -4.97 -2.59 1.29
CA VAL A 153 -6.02 -3.60 1.11
C VAL A 153 -6.70 -3.85 2.45
N PRO A 154 -8.04 -3.90 2.53
CA PRO A 154 -8.77 -4.06 3.80
C PRO A 154 -8.30 -5.22 4.66
N SER A 155 -7.97 -6.37 4.07
CA SER A 155 -7.45 -7.53 4.81
C SER A 155 -6.12 -7.28 5.55
N PHE A 156 -5.32 -6.31 5.11
CA PHE A 156 -4.04 -5.95 5.73
C PHE A 156 -4.12 -4.63 6.50
N ALA A 157 -4.79 -3.64 5.93
CA ALA A 157 -4.90 -2.30 6.48
C ALA A 157 -6.16 -2.10 7.34
N GLY A 158 -7.11 -3.07 7.34
CA GLY A 158 -8.37 -2.96 8.05
C GLY A 158 -9.38 -2.05 7.37
N ALA A 159 -10.56 -1.89 7.99
CA ALA A 159 -11.63 -1.04 7.48
C ALA A 159 -11.24 0.45 7.33
N ALA A 160 -10.23 0.91 8.08
CA ALA A 160 -9.72 2.28 8.00
C ALA A 160 -8.62 2.45 6.92
N HIS A 161 -8.60 1.61 5.89
CA HIS A 161 -7.55 1.62 4.85
C HIS A 161 -7.36 2.98 4.16
N ALA A 162 -8.44 3.74 3.93
CA ALA A 162 -8.37 5.07 3.34
C ALA A 162 -7.69 6.08 4.28
N ARG A 163 -8.04 6.05 5.56
CA ARG A 163 -7.40 6.88 6.58
C ARG A 163 -5.92 6.54 6.71
N ARG A 164 -5.57 5.27 6.74
CA ARG A 164 -4.17 4.81 6.80
C ARG A 164 -3.35 5.24 5.59
N ALA A 165 -3.96 5.23 4.39
CA ALA A 165 -3.30 5.72 3.18
C ALA A 165 -2.99 7.22 3.26
N ILE A 166 -3.91 8.02 3.80
CA ILE A 166 -3.72 9.46 4.00
C ILE A 166 -2.63 9.72 5.04
N ASP A 167 -2.72 9.06 6.21
CA ASP A 167 -1.74 9.21 7.28
C ASP A 167 -0.35 8.76 6.83
N ALA A 168 -0.25 7.68 6.02
CA ALA A 168 0.98 7.20 5.43
C ALA A 168 1.60 8.20 4.44
N GLY A 169 0.77 8.87 3.64
CA GLY A 169 1.21 9.93 2.72
C GLY A 169 1.82 11.11 3.46
N LEU A 170 1.18 11.57 4.53
CA LEU A 170 1.71 12.62 5.39
C LEU A 170 3.01 12.19 6.10
N ALA A 171 3.06 10.97 6.62
CA ALA A 171 4.26 10.42 7.25
C ALA A 171 5.44 10.28 6.27
N LEU A 172 5.16 9.96 5.00
CA LEU A 172 6.18 9.92 3.95
C LEU A 172 6.72 11.32 3.64
N LEU A 173 5.85 12.33 3.49
CA LEU A 173 6.27 13.72 3.32
C LEU A 173 7.07 14.22 4.51
N GLU A 174 6.69 13.86 5.74
CA GLU A 174 7.48 14.18 6.93
C GLU A 174 8.84 13.50 6.92
N ALA A 175 8.92 12.22 6.56
CA ALA A 175 10.18 11.47 6.47
C ALA A 175 11.13 12.01 5.37
N THR A 176 10.59 12.70 4.36
CA THR A 176 11.36 13.39 3.32
C THR A 176 11.73 14.83 3.68
N GLY A 177 11.36 15.29 4.88
CA GLY A 177 11.77 16.58 5.44
C GLY A 177 10.82 17.74 5.15
N HIS A 178 9.62 17.51 4.60
CA HIS A 178 8.67 18.60 4.29
C HIS A 178 8.08 19.29 5.53
N GLY A 179 8.35 18.78 6.73
CA GLY A 179 8.00 19.43 7.98
C GLY A 179 9.16 20.10 8.70
N ASP A 180 10.36 20.03 8.14
CA ASP A 180 11.59 20.50 8.76
C ASP A 180 11.84 22.00 8.49
N PRO A 181 12.44 22.74 9.44
CA PRO A 181 12.78 24.15 9.23
C PRO A 181 13.71 24.41 8.06
N GLY A 182 14.56 23.42 7.70
CA GLY A 182 15.50 23.49 6.57
C GLY A 182 14.88 23.08 5.22
N GLY A 183 13.61 22.69 5.23
CA GLY A 183 12.93 22.14 4.05
C GLY A 183 13.29 20.68 3.75
N PRO A 184 12.69 20.13 2.69
CA PRO A 184 12.88 18.71 2.33
C PRO A 184 14.28 18.44 1.81
N TRP A 185 14.83 17.28 2.14
CA TRP A 185 16.07 16.78 1.55
C TRP A 185 15.88 16.16 0.16
N ILE A 186 14.62 15.86 -0.18
CA ILE A 186 14.18 15.44 -1.51
C ILE A 186 12.75 15.93 -1.76
N PRO A 187 12.45 16.60 -2.88
CA PRO A 187 11.12 17.09 -3.21
C PRO A 187 10.21 15.91 -3.61
N VAL A 188 9.04 15.78 -2.98
CA VAL A 188 8.10 14.67 -3.21
C VAL A 188 6.68 15.17 -3.32
N GLY A 189 5.94 14.66 -4.31
CA GLY A 189 4.49 14.79 -4.41
C GLY A 189 3.82 13.45 -4.19
N VAL A 190 2.67 13.42 -3.50
CA VAL A 190 1.94 12.21 -3.15
C VAL A 190 0.51 12.29 -3.63
N GLY A 191 0.01 11.19 -4.22
CA GLY A 191 -1.41 11.03 -4.59
C GLY A 191 -2.03 9.85 -3.83
N VAL A 192 -3.23 10.05 -3.28
CA VAL A 192 -4.04 8.99 -2.64
C VAL A 192 -5.41 8.93 -3.27
N HIS A 193 -5.79 7.74 -3.72
CA HIS A 193 -7.13 7.45 -4.23
C HIS A 193 -7.69 6.17 -3.62
N THR A 194 -9.01 6.14 -3.43
CA THR A 194 -9.77 4.96 -3.00
C THR A 194 -10.82 4.63 -4.04
N GLY A 195 -10.89 3.38 -4.43
CA GLY A 195 -11.88 2.90 -5.39
C GLY A 195 -11.69 1.42 -5.73
N ASP A 196 -12.61 0.92 -6.53
CA ASP A 196 -12.63 -0.47 -6.97
C ASP A 196 -11.47 -0.76 -7.94
N ALA A 197 -10.71 -1.80 -7.63
CA ALA A 197 -9.65 -2.31 -8.47
C ALA A 197 -9.67 -3.84 -8.47
N PHE A 198 -9.28 -4.46 -9.57
CA PHE A 198 -8.93 -5.86 -9.56
C PHE A 198 -7.64 -6.03 -8.76
N VAL A 199 -7.68 -6.79 -7.69
CA VAL A 199 -6.52 -7.07 -6.82
C VAL A 199 -6.28 -8.57 -6.85
N GLY A 200 -5.06 -8.96 -7.16
CA GLY A 200 -4.73 -10.37 -7.26
C GLY A 200 -3.36 -10.66 -7.85
N THR A 201 -3.17 -11.91 -8.23
CA THR A 201 -1.96 -12.38 -8.88
C THR A 201 -2.10 -12.32 -10.40
N VAL A 202 -1.12 -11.72 -11.05
CA VAL A 202 -1.00 -11.66 -12.52
C VAL A 202 0.34 -12.24 -12.96
N GLY A 203 0.37 -12.86 -14.12
CA GLY A 203 1.57 -13.45 -14.71
C GLY A 203 1.47 -14.96 -14.95
N ASP A 204 2.58 -15.58 -15.31
CA ASP A 204 2.68 -17.04 -15.51
C ASP A 204 3.23 -17.70 -14.23
N PRO A 205 2.49 -18.64 -13.59
CA PRO A 205 2.94 -19.35 -12.39
C PRO A 205 4.26 -20.07 -12.56
N ARG A 206 4.60 -20.49 -13.78
CA ARG A 206 5.83 -21.20 -14.09
C ARG A 206 7.02 -20.26 -14.21
N GLN A 207 6.78 -18.95 -14.36
CA GLN A 207 7.83 -17.95 -14.57
C GLN A 207 7.80 -16.87 -13.48
N VAL A 208 7.00 -15.82 -13.69
CA VAL A 208 6.91 -14.68 -12.77
C VAL A 208 5.45 -14.42 -12.45
N VAL A 209 5.14 -14.33 -11.17
CA VAL A 209 3.83 -13.93 -10.66
C VAL A 209 4.01 -12.70 -9.79
N ASN A 210 3.27 -11.65 -10.09
CA ASN A 210 3.18 -10.44 -9.28
C ASN A 210 1.80 -10.35 -8.62
N PHE A 211 1.78 -9.93 -7.36
CA PHE A 211 0.57 -9.49 -6.70
C PHE A 211 0.44 -7.99 -6.94
N THR A 212 -0.62 -7.57 -7.61
CA THR A 212 -0.81 -6.18 -8.04
C THR A 212 -2.29 -5.80 -8.06
N ALA A 213 -2.57 -4.52 -8.28
CA ALA A 213 -3.90 -4.00 -8.56
C ALA A 213 -3.97 -3.45 -9.99
N LEU A 214 -5.11 -3.64 -10.65
CA LEU A 214 -5.38 -3.17 -12.01
C LEU A 214 -6.74 -2.48 -12.06
N GLY A 215 -6.84 -1.43 -12.87
CA GLY A 215 -8.11 -0.74 -13.12
C GLY A 215 -7.97 0.77 -13.21
N ASP A 216 -9.09 1.43 -13.50
CA ASP A 216 -9.15 2.88 -13.65
C ASP A 216 -8.79 3.61 -12.35
N ALA A 217 -9.18 3.08 -11.20
CA ALA A 217 -8.84 3.64 -9.90
C ALA A 217 -7.31 3.70 -9.68
N VAL A 218 -6.56 2.68 -10.12
CA VAL A 218 -5.09 2.67 -10.03
C VAL A 218 -4.49 3.79 -10.87
N ASN A 219 -4.98 3.95 -12.10
CA ASN A 219 -4.54 5.01 -13.00
C ASN A 219 -4.87 6.39 -12.43
N LEU A 220 -6.03 6.55 -11.80
CA LEU A 220 -6.41 7.81 -11.17
C LEU A 220 -5.47 8.15 -10.01
N GLY A 221 -5.15 7.20 -9.14
CA GLY A 221 -4.18 7.42 -8.05
C GLY A 221 -2.82 7.91 -8.56
N ALA A 222 -2.29 7.27 -9.61
CA ALA A 222 -1.04 7.68 -10.24
C ALA A 222 -1.10 9.12 -10.81
N ARG A 223 -2.23 9.50 -11.40
CA ARG A 223 -2.43 10.84 -11.95
C ARG A 223 -2.57 11.91 -10.87
N LEU A 224 -3.17 11.58 -9.70
CA LEU A 224 -3.20 12.49 -8.55
C LEU A 224 -1.79 12.76 -8.03
N ALA A 225 -0.94 11.74 -7.96
CA ALA A 225 0.46 11.93 -7.61
C ALA A 225 1.19 12.84 -8.63
N SER A 226 0.93 12.65 -9.92
CA SER A 226 1.52 13.51 -10.97
C SER A 226 1.04 14.97 -10.88
N ALA A 227 -0.16 15.21 -10.36
CA ALA A 227 -0.73 16.56 -10.17
C ALA A 227 -0.28 17.23 -8.86
N ALA A 228 0.29 16.47 -7.93
CA ALA A 228 0.84 16.99 -6.70
C ALA A 228 2.15 17.75 -6.99
N ILE A 229 2.30 18.94 -6.43
CA ILE A 229 3.59 19.62 -6.41
C ILE A 229 4.42 19.18 -5.19
N ASP A 230 5.61 19.74 -5.04
CA ASP A 230 6.49 19.44 -3.93
C ASP A 230 5.81 19.69 -2.57
N GLY A 231 5.84 18.71 -1.68
CA GLY A 231 5.24 18.77 -0.34
C GLY A 231 3.72 18.58 -0.29
N GLU A 232 3.07 18.34 -1.44
CA GLU A 232 1.63 18.10 -1.48
C GLU A 232 1.25 16.61 -1.38
N LEU A 233 0.22 16.36 -0.58
CA LEU A 233 -0.57 15.13 -0.61
C LEU A 233 -1.93 15.44 -1.25
N VAL A 234 -2.12 14.99 -2.48
CA VAL A 234 -3.39 15.15 -3.22
C VAL A 234 -4.28 13.94 -2.97
N VAL A 235 -5.41 14.18 -2.32
CA VAL A 235 -6.37 13.14 -1.88
C VAL A 235 -7.67 13.29 -2.65
N SER A 236 -8.17 12.22 -3.28
CA SER A 236 -9.49 12.23 -3.90
C SER A 236 -10.60 12.40 -2.86
N GLU A 237 -11.74 12.99 -3.24
CA GLU A 237 -12.90 13.11 -2.32
C GLU A 237 -13.40 11.75 -1.83
N ALA A 238 -13.29 10.68 -2.63
CA ALA A 238 -13.60 9.33 -2.19
C ALA A 238 -12.71 8.90 -1.01
N SER A 239 -11.39 9.09 -1.13
CA SER A 239 -10.44 8.79 -0.03
C SER A 239 -10.66 9.70 1.18
N ALA A 240 -10.91 10.98 0.96
CA ALA A 240 -11.13 11.94 2.02
C ALA A 240 -12.39 11.61 2.85
N SER A 241 -13.48 11.27 2.15
CA SER A 241 -14.75 10.87 2.77
C SER A 241 -14.62 9.56 3.55
N LEU A 242 -14.10 8.50 2.91
CA LEU A 242 -13.92 7.19 3.55
C LEU A 242 -12.88 7.24 4.68
N GLY A 243 -11.85 8.07 4.55
CA GLY A 243 -10.82 8.31 5.57
C GLY A 243 -11.28 9.21 6.73
N GLY A 244 -12.52 9.71 6.68
CA GLY A 244 -13.09 10.54 7.73
C GLY A 244 -12.38 11.88 7.91
N LEU A 245 -11.86 12.46 6.82
CA LEU A 245 -11.28 13.80 6.89
C LEU A 245 -12.36 14.85 7.18
N PRO A 246 -12.12 15.80 8.11
CA PRO A 246 -13.00 16.95 8.32
C PRO A 246 -13.31 17.67 7.00
N LYS A 247 -14.51 18.24 6.88
CA LYS A 247 -14.93 18.89 5.62
C LYS A 247 -14.06 20.07 5.22
N ASP A 248 -13.45 20.71 6.18
CA ASP A 248 -12.55 21.86 6.08
C ASP A 248 -11.06 21.46 6.04
N ALA A 249 -10.74 20.17 6.13
CA ALA A 249 -9.36 19.70 6.05
C ALA A 249 -8.82 19.79 4.62
N GLY A 250 -7.71 20.53 4.48
CA GLY A 250 -7.00 20.72 3.21
C GLY A 250 -7.66 21.69 2.23
N ASP A 251 -6.88 22.15 1.28
CA ASP A 251 -7.33 23.02 0.22
C ASP A 251 -8.09 22.24 -0.84
N ARG A 252 -9.27 22.73 -1.25
CA ARG A 252 -10.05 22.11 -2.31
C ARG A 252 -9.53 22.53 -3.67
N ARG A 253 -9.29 21.56 -4.53
CA ARG A 253 -8.82 21.77 -5.89
C ARG A 253 -9.57 20.84 -6.85
N SER A 254 -9.65 21.23 -8.11
CA SER A 254 -10.08 20.37 -9.21
C SER A 254 -8.88 20.02 -10.07
N VAL A 255 -8.66 18.74 -10.32
CA VAL A 255 -7.54 18.25 -11.13
C VAL A 255 -8.09 17.71 -12.44
N SER A 256 -7.66 18.30 -13.56
CA SER A 256 -7.92 17.74 -14.89
C SER A 256 -7.03 16.53 -15.10
N VAL A 257 -7.66 15.40 -15.42
CA VAL A 257 -6.97 14.11 -15.56
C VAL A 257 -7.09 13.64 -17.00
N LYS A 258 -5.98 13.40 -17.69
CA LYS A 258 -5.96 12.92 -19.07
C LYS A 258 -6.82 11.65 -19.21
N GLY A 259 -7.81 11.67 -20.13
CA GLY A 259 -8.74 10.56 -20.36
C GLY A 259 -9.97 10.54 -19.45
N LYS A 260 -10.20 11.56 -18.63
CA LYS A 260 -11.48 11.85 -17.97
C LYS A 260 -12.08 13.12 -18.58
N HIS A 261 -13.39 13.13 -18.81
CA HIS A 261 -14.09 14.30 -19.35
C HIS A 261 -14.23 15.40 -18.28
N ASP A 262 -14.46 14.99 -17.02
CA ASP A 262 -14.67 15.92 -15.92
C ASP A 262 -13.44 16.04 -15.04
N ALA A 263 -13.21 17.23 -14.53
CA ALA A 263 -12.18 17.46 -13.50
C ALA A 263 -12.58 16.78 -12.18
N ILE A 264 -11.61 16.20 -11.53
CA ILE A 264 -11.81 15.44 -10.30
C ILE A 264 -11.59 16.35 -9.10
N ALA A 265 -12.58 16.43 -8.22
CA ALA A 265 -12.47 17.15 -6.96
C ALA A 265 -11.51 16.41 -6.01
N VAL A 266 -10.57 17.17 -5.48
CA VAL A 266 -9.53 16.67 -4.58
C VAL A 266 -9.34 17.62 -3.39
N ARG A 267 -8.72 17.09 -2.36
CA ARG A 267 -8.18 17.88 -1.24
C ARG A 267 -6.66 17.80 -1.25
N VAL A 268 -6.04 18.93 -1.02
CA VAL A 268 -4.59 19.03 -0.94
C VAL A 268 -4.20 19.24 0.51
N LEU A 269 -3.41 18.33 1.04
CA LEU A 269 -2.89 18.36 2.40
C LEU A 269 -1.39 18.62 2.35
N THR A 270 -0.87 19.26 3.40
CA THR A 270 0.56 19.41 3.66
C THR A 270 0.87 19.01 5.09
N VAL A 271 2.12 18.70 5.40
CA VAL A 271 2.54 18.35 6.76
C VAL A 271 2.23 19.48 7.74
N ALA A 272 2.47 20.74 7.36
CA ALA A 272 2.23 21.89 8.20
C ALA A 272 0.74 22.08 8.54
N ALA A 273 -0.14 22.03 7.53
CA ALA A 273 -1.58 22.18 7.72
C ALA A 273 -2.16 21.02 8.56
N SER A 274 -1.68 19.80 8.34
CA SER A 274 -2.16 18.62 9.07
C SER A 274 -1.78 18.66 10.56
N LYS A 275 -0.60 19.16 10.90
CA LYS A 275 -0.21 19.39 12.31
C LYS A 275 -1.08 20.43 13.00
N ALA A 276 -1.46 21.50 12.29
CA ALA A 276 -2.36 22.52 12.83
C ALA A 276 -3.77 21.96 13.14
N ILE A 277 -4.33 21.15 12.24
CA ILE A 277 -5.64 20.49 12.44
C ILE A 277 -5.61 19.55 13.67
N LEU A 278 -4.54 18.76 13.85
CA LEU A 278 -4.40 17.87 15.00
C LEU A 278 -4.21 18.63 16.33
N GLN A 279 -3.65 19.82 16.31
CA GLN A 279 -3.49 20.68 17.48
C GLN A 279 -4.79 21.39 17.89
N SER A 280 -5.63 21.76 16.92
CA SER A 280 -6.92 22.40 17.17
C SER A 280 -8.03 21.44 17.64
N ALA A 281 -7.83 20.13 17.45
CA ALA A 281 -8.76 19.07 17.86
C ALA A 281 -8.49 18.52 19.26
N ARG A 282 -7.49 19.04 19.96
CA ARG A 282 -7.16 18.72 21.38
C ARG A 282 -7.66 19.83 22.31
#